data_6afa43892cc4882e314a14f7ac6f474e
#
_entry.id   6afa43892cc4882e314a14f7ac6f474e
#
_cell.length_a   1.000
_cell.length_b   1.000
_cell.length_c   1.000
_cell.angle_alpha   90.00
_cell.angle_beta   90.00
_cell.angle_gamma   90.00
#
_symmetry.space_group_name_H-M   'P 1'
#
loop_
_entity.id
_entity.type
_entity.pdbx_description
1 polymer ?
#
loop_
_entity_poly.entity_id
_entity_poly.type
_entity_poly.pdbx_seq_one_letter_code
_entity_poly.pdbx_strand_id
1 'polypeptide(L)'
;MDMHFPVTLTEYSHLPHGGWHTIIQALDHHLERYAEGPLSRERLSSLRYFWLDGLFSAISDNFYVNFVTLFTLAYGATNGQVGLLTAIGSLMGAVALFPGARAAEWLGRWKALVVWTGGGLGRLALLVFVCLPFLTSEPSQAIMAIIALNAWRAFMGNFANPAWTALVADLVPPAMRGRYFGSRNVAMGFAALVVAPVAGRLIKALNGWWDLPLLGYQAVFGLAFTFGILGTLSFLRIFEPPHSTLQTPEQQRGNLRYVIQNSPGFLGFVVSAFIWNLAVQIAAPFFSVYVINHLHGTTSIIGLLAGVSSLFSLAGQRVFGRLLDVKGALWVQRLTGLLIPLLPLAWLFVTNPWQPLVINVFGGL
;
A
#
# COMPACT_ATOMS: atom_id res chain seq x y z
N MET A 1 9.87 7.95 -29.41
CA MET A 1 10.72 6.89 -28.82
C MET A 1 9.76 5.76 -28.47
N ASP A 2 9.64 4.84 -29.42
CA ASP A 2 8.65 3.78 -29.39
C ASP A 2 8.93 2.80 -28.26
N MET A 3 8.01 2.71 -27.29
CA MET A 3 8.04 1.62 -26.35
C MET A 3 7.52 0.35 -27.04
N HIS A 4 8.43 -0.30 -27.75
CA HIS A 4 8.19 -1.69 -28.08
C HIS A 4 8.10 -2.47 -26.78
N PHE A 5 6.96 -3.08 -26.53
CA PHE A 5 6.88 -4.27 -25.69
C PHE A 5 7.66 -5.35 -26.45
N PRO A 6 8.88 -5.73 -26.02
CA PRO A 6 9.69 -6.64 -26.80
C PRO A 6 9.42 -8.10 -26.41
N VAL A 7 8.20 -8.44 -26.13
CA VAL A 7 7.80 -9.84 -25.99
C VAL A 7 6.73 -10.10 -27.02
N THR A 8 7.12 -10.26 -28.26
CA THR A 8 6.31 -10.98 -29.21
C THR A 8 6.41 -12.46 -28.85
N LEU A 9 5.26 -13.09 -28.60
CA LEU A 9 5.14 -14.53 -28.33
C LEU A 9 5.82 -15.43 -29.40
N THR A 10 6.23 -14.86 -30.51
CA THR A 10 6.93 -15.51 -31.63
C THR A 10 8.41 -15.84 -31.34
N GLU A 11 9.08 -15.17 -30.41
CA GLU A 11 10.49 -15.46 -30.10
C GLU A 11 10.68 -16.74 -29.26
N TYR A 12 9.59 -17.30 -28.70
CA TYR A 12 9.62 -18.48 -27.83
C TYR A 12 9.06 -19.75 -28.46
N SER A 13 8.81 -19.76 -29.78
CA SER A 13 8.25 -20.91 -30.50
C SER A 13 9.15 -22.15 -30.55
N HIS A 14 10.38 -22.08 -30.07
CA HIS A 14 11.35 -23.17 -30.07
C HIS A 14 11.65 -23.76 -28.69
N LEU A 15 10.95 -23.33 -27.62
CA LEU A 15 11.15 -23.88 -26.29
C LEU A 15 10.25 -25.12 -26.08
N PRO A 16 10.76 -26.21 -25.49
CA PRO A 16 9.98 -27.43 -25.27
C PRO A 16 8.75 -27.12 -24.37
N HIS A 17 7.62 -27.70 -24.75
CA HIS A 17 6.34 -27.57 -24.07
C HIS A 17 6.40 -28.08 -22.61
N GLY A 18 6.75 -27.24 -21.70
CA GLY A 18 6.83 -27.57 -20.27
C GLY A 18 6.52 -26.37 -19.37
N GLY A 19 5.27 -26.17 -19.11
CA GLY A 19 4.66 -25.48 -17.95
C GLY A 19 5.39 -24.25 -17.38
N TRP A 20 5.33 -24.12 -16.08
CA TRP A 20 5.84 -23.01 -15.26
C TRP A 20 7.35 -22.74 -15.40
N HIS A 21 8.17 -23.74 -15.72
CA HIS A 21 9.63 -23.57 -15.93
C HIS A 21 9.95 -22.63 -17.09
N THR A 22 9.21 -22.69 -18.17
CA THR A 22 9.43 -21.84 -19.35
C THR A 22 9.09 -20.38 -19.06
N ILE A 23 8.00 -20.13 -18.32
CA ILE A 23 7.61 -18.76 -17.90
C ILE A 23 8.68 -18.19 -16.96
N ILE A 24 9.19 -19.00 -16.04
CA ILE A 24 10.22 -18.61 -15.10
C ILE A 24 11.54 -18.26 -15.83
N GLN A 25 11.94 -19.08 -16.79
CA GLN A 25 13.16 -18.82 -17.59
C GLN A 25 13.01 -17.57 -18.47
N ALA A 26 11.83 -17.33 -19.05
CA ALA A 26 11.54 -16.13 -19.81
C ALA A 26 11.61 -14.86 -18.94
N LEU A 27 11.07 -14.93 -17.72
CA LEU A 27 11.17 -13.85 -16.74
C LEU A 27 12.61 -13.57 -16.31
N ASP A 28 13.41 -14.63 -16.10
CA ASP A 28 14.83 -14.50 -15.75
C ASP A 28 15.62 -13.83 -16.86
N HIS A 29 15.49 -14.31 -18.09
CA HIS A 29 16.15 -13.72 -19.24
C HIS A 29 15.72 -12.27 -19.46
N HIS A 30 14.44 -11.94 -19.19
CA HIS A 30 13.94 -10.57 -19.24
C HIS A 30 14.57 -9.68 -18.16
N LEU A 31 14.70 -10.17 -16.94
CA LEU A 31 15.35 -9.45 -15.83
C LEU A 31 16.85 -9.26 -16.07
N GLU A 32 17.54 -10.28 -16.61
CA GLU A 32 18.98 -10.22 -16.93
C GLU A 32 19.32 -9.21 -18.02
N ARG A 33 18.44 -9.00 -19.02
CA ARG A 33 18.62 -7.98 -20.07
C ARG A 33 18.69 -6.54 -19.54
N TYR A 34 18.15 -6.28 -18.37
CA TYR A 34 18.10 -4.95 -17.77
C TYR A 34 19.09 -4.74 -16.63
N ALA A 35 19.78 -5.80 -16.24
CA ALA A 35 20.88 -5.70 -15.31
C ALA A 35 22.18 -5.38 -16.08
N GLU A 36 22.99 -4.47 -15.58
CA GLU A 36 24.30 -4.12 -16.16
C GLU A 36 25.34 -5.26 -16.04
N GLY A 37 24.88 -6.50 -15.80
CA GLY A 37 25.69 -7.70 -15.68
C GLY A 37 24.86 -8.90 -15.28
N PRO A 38 25.45 -10.13 -15.29
CA PRO A 38 24.73 -11.34 -14.93
C PRO A 38 24.29 -11.28 -13.46
N LEU A 39 22.99 -11.40 -13.22
CA LEU A 39 22.45 -11.52 -11.88
C LEU A 39 22.68 -12.94 -11.36
N SER A 40 23.09 -13.05 -10.10
CA SER A 40 23.16 -14.37 -9.46
C SER A 40 21.77 -15.01 -9.40
N ARG A 41 21.69 -16.34 -9.48
CA ARG A 41 20.42 -17.08 -9.37
C ARG A 41 19.66 -16.75 -8.09
N GLU A 42 20.38 -16.51 -7.00
CA GLU A 42 19.80 -16.09 -5.70
C GLU A 42 19.13 -14.71 -5.77
N ARG A 43 19.77 -13.78 -6.47
CA ARG A 43 19.24 -12.42 -6.64
C ARG A 43 18.01 -12.40 -7.54
N LEU A 44 18.02 -13.16 -8.65
CA LEU A 44 16.86 -13.34 -9.52
C LEU A 44 15.67 -13.95 -8.77
N SER A 45 15.92 -15.02 -8.02
CA SER A 45 14.90 -15.66 -7.18
C SER A 45 14.33 -14.66 -6.16
N SER A 46 15.18 -13.87 -5.52
CA SER A 46 14.78 -12.86 -4.53
C SER A 46 13.93 -11.76 -5.14
N LEU A 47 14.26 -11.29 -6.34
CA LEU A 47 13.46 -10.30 -7.06
C LEU A 47 12.06 -10.82 -7.40
N ARG A 48 11.92 -12.10 -7.78
CA ARG A 48 10.61 -12.73 -8.01
C ARG A 48 9.79 -12.80 -6.74
N TYR A 49 10.37 -13.28 -5.65
CA TYR A 49 9.67 -13.36 -4.37
C TYR A 49 9.29 -11.99 -3.82
N PHE A 50 10.12 -10.97 -4.06
CA PHE A 50 9.81 -9.59 -3.69
C PHE A 50 8.66 -9.01 -4.54
N TRP A 51 8.58 -9.40 -5.83
CA TRP A 51 7.45 -9.02 -6.67
C TRP A 51 6.14 -9.68 -6.20
N LEU A 52 6.18 -10.99 -5.87
CA LEU A 52 5.05 -11.73 -5.30
C LEU A 52 4.60 -11.18 -3.95
N ASP A 53 5.54 -10.84 -3.07
CA ASP A 53 5.24 -10.16 -1.81
C ASP A 53 4.46 -8.87 -2.05
N GLY A 54 4.88 -8.07 -3.02
CA GLY A 54 4.16 -6.85 -3.39
C GLY A 54 2.72 -7.11 -3.83
N LEU A 55 2.52 -8.09 -4.71
CA LEU A 55 1.20 -8.48 -5.18
C LEU A 55 0.30 -8.96 -4.03
N PHE A 56 0.79 -9.91 -3.22
CA PHE A 56 0.00 -10.46 -2.11
C PHE A 56 -0.26 -9.42 -1.02
N SER A 57 0.69 -8.55 -0.73
CA SER A 57 0.51 -7.44 0.22
C SER A 57 -0.54 -6.44 -0.29
N ALA A 58 -0.53 -6.11 -1.59
CA ALA A 58 -1.54 -5.25 -2.18
C ALA A 58 -2.94 -5.87 -2.14
N ILE A 59 -3.07 -7.17 -2.41
CA ILE A 59 -4.34 -7.89 -2.26
C ILE A 59 -4.82 -7.81 -0.80
N SER A 60 -3.95 -8.13 0.16
CA SER A 60 -4.25 -8.05 1.59
C SER A 60 -4.72 -6.66 2.02
N ASP A 61 -3.98 -5.63 1.62
CA ASP A 61 -4.28 -4.25 1.99
C ASP A 61 -5.61 -3.76 1.39
N ASN A 62 -5.93 -4.14 0.15
CA ASN A 62 -7.19 -3.76 -0.48
C ASN A 62 -8.42 -4.46 0.12
N PHE A 63 -8.25 -5.65 0.69
CA PHE A 63 -9.29 -6.28 1.51
C PHE A 63 -9.49 -5.58 2.87
N TYR A 64 -8.49 -4.85 3.37
CA TYR A 64 -8.53 -4.24 4.70
C TYR A 64 -8.82 -2.74 4.66
N VAL A 65 -7.98 -1.94 3.98
CA VAL A 65 -7.92 -0.47 4.11
C VAL A 65 -9.26 0.19 3.78
N ASN A 66 -9.92 -0.29 2.72
CA ASN A 66 -11.20 0.29 2.26
C ASN A 66 -12.38 -0.04 3.17
N PHE A 67 -12.27 -1.07 3.99
CA PHE A 67 -13.41 -1.63 4.74
C PHE A 67 -13.30 -1.55 6.26
N VAL A 68 -12.13 -1.21 6.82
CA VAL A 68 -11.96 -1.06 8.28
C VAL A 68 -12.84 0.06 8.85
N THR A 69 -12.97 1.17 8.15
CA THR A 69 -13.87 2.27 8.55
C THR A 69 -15.32 1.82 8.52
N LEU A 70 -15.74 1.09 7.48
CA LEU A 70 -17.11 0.59 7.35
C LEU A 70 -17.41 -0.48 8.41
N PHE A 71 -16.45 -1.31 8.76
CA PHE A 71 -16.56 -2.26 9.86
C PHE A 71 -16.75 -1.56 11.20
N THR A 72 -16.02 -0.46 11.43
CA THR A 72 -16.19 0.35 12.64
C THR A 72 -17.58 1.00 12.69
N LEU A 73 -18.09 1.50 11.57
CA LEU A 73 -19.45 2.02 11.44
C LEU A 73 -20.52 0.94 11.65
N ALA A 74 -20.28 -0.31 11.25
CA ALA A 74 -21.21 -1.41 11.47
C ALA A 74 -21.42 -1.73 12.98
N TYR A 75 -20.46 -1.35 13.82
CA TYR A 75 -20.61 -1.36 15.28
C TYR A 75 -21.27 -0.10 15.87
N GLY A 76 -21.73 0.82 15.01
CA GLY A 76 -22.38 2.07 15.45
C GLY A 76 -21.40 3.19 15.86
N ALA A 77 -20.19 3.19 15.33
CA ALA A 77 -19.21 4.22 15.64
C ALA A 77 -19.66 5.62 15.23
N THR A 78 -19.36 6.60 16.06
CA THR A 78 -19.54 8.02 15.75
C THR A 78 -18.49 8.55 14.78
N ASN A 79 -18.77 9.68 14.12
CA ASN A 79 -17.80 10.35 13.25
C ASN A 79 -16.49 10.70 13.99
N GLY A 80 -16.58 11.05 15.28
CA GLY A 80 -15.42 11.31 16.12
C GLY A 80 -14.53 10.07 16.30
N GLN A 81 -15.13 8.89 16.49
CA GLN A 81 -14.42 7.61 16.60
C GLN A 81 -13.79 7.18 15.28
N VAL A 82 -14.44 7.46 14.14
CA VAL A 82 -13.83 7.26 12.80
C VAL A 82 -12.62 8.19 12.61
N GLY A 83 -12.73 9.42 13.04
CA GLY A 83 -11.60 10.35 13.06
C GLY A 83 -10.45 9.85 13.93
N LEU A 84 -10.74 9.33 15.13
CA LEU A 84 -9.74 8.72 16.02
C LEU A 84 -9.08 7.49 15.42
N LEU A 85 -9.84 6.63 14.74
CA LEU A 85 -9.31 5.45 14.03
C LEU A 85 -8.18 5.84 13.07
N THR A 86 -8.40 6.89 12.28
CA THR A 86 -7.42 7.38 11.30
C THR A 86 -6.29 8.15 11.98
N ALA A 87 -6.61 9.05 12.92
CA ALA A 87 -5.63 9.90 13.57
C ALA A 87 -4.63 9.09 14.41
N ILE A 88 -5.11 8.15 15.23
CA ILE A 88 -4.25 7.30 16.06
C ILE A 88 -3.44 6.35 15.17
N GLY A 89 -4.03 5.78 14.11
CA GLY A 89 -3.32 4.96 13.14
C GLY A 89 -2.15 5.72 12.48
N SER A 90 -2.40 6.92 12.00
CA SER A 90 -1.39 7.79 11.38
C SER A 90 -0.30 8.21 12.37
N LEU A 91 -0.68 8.58 13.60
CA LEU A 91 0.25 8.96 14.66
C LEU A 91 1.17 7.78 15.04
N MET A 92 0.60 6.60 15.27
CA MET A 92 1.37 5.41 15.61
C MET A 92 2.28 4.98 14.48
N GLY A 93 1.84 5.11 13.22
CA GLY A 93 2.67 4.88 12.06
C GLY A 93 3.88 5.85 11.99
N ALA A 94 3.65 7.13 12.23
CA ALA A 94 4.72 8.13 12.23
C ALA A 94 5.72 7.92 13.39
N VAL A 95 5.22 7.67 14.60
CA VAL A 95 6.05 7.41 15.78
C VAL A 95 6.91 6.17 15.60
N ALA A 96 6.40 5.14 14.91
CA ALA A 96 7.09 3.87 14.69
C ALA A 96 8.34 3.98 13.80
N LEU A 97 8.40 4.95 12.89
CA LEU A 97 9.52 5.11 11.96
C LEU A 97 10.86 5.32 12.68
N PHE A 98 10.86 6.09 13.75
CA PHE A 98 12.11 6.40 14.47
C PHE A 98 12.69 5.20 15.23
N PRO A 99 11.94 4.48 16.10
CA PRO A 99 12.45 3.26 16.73
C PRO A 99 12.69 2.15 15.69
N GLY A 100 11.91 2.10 14.59
CA GLY A 100 12.14 1.16 13.49
C GLY A 100 13.49 1.36 12.81
N ALA A 101 13.87 2.61 12.52
CA ALA A 101 15.18 2.93 11.95
C ALA A 101 16.33 2.52 12.89
N ARG A 102 16.21 2.84 14.19
CA ARG A 102 17.21 2.41 15.18
C ARG A 102 17.30 0.89 15.33
N ALA A 103 16.16 0.20 15.31
CA ALA A 103 16.13 -1.26 15.37
C ALA A 103 16.80 -1.88 14.13
N ALA A 104 16.58 -1.31 12.94
CA ALA A 104 17.22 -1.74 11.71
C ALA A 104 18.74 -1.59 11.75
N GLU A 105 19.25 -0.47 12.29
CA GLU A 105 20.67 -0.23 12.48
C GLU A 105 21.28 -1.17 13.52
N TRP A 106 20.61 -1.36 14.66
CA TRP A 106 21.13 -2.14 15.78
C TRP A 106 21.12 -3.65 15.54
N LEU A 107 20.04 -4.17 14.92
CA LEU A 107 19.90 -5.61 14.67
C LEU A 107 20.76 -6.08 13.46
N GLY A 108 20.99 -5.22 12.47
CA GLY A 108 21.68 -5.58 11.23
C GLY A 108 21.05 -6.74 10.45
N ARG A 109 19.81 -7.10 10.77
CA ARG A 109 19.02 -8.18 10.15
C ARG A 109 17.68 -7.63 9.65
N TRP A 110 17.73 -6.95 8.54
CA TRP A 110 16.58 -6.22 8.00
C TRP A 110 15.42 -7.12 7.62
N LYS A 111 15.71 -8.25 6.98
CA LYS A 111 14.70 -9.25 6.62
C LYS A 111 13.95 -9.78 7.84
N ALA A 112 14.68 -10.17 8.89
CA ALA A 112 14.06 -10.67 10.11
C ALA A 112 13.15 -9.62 10.75
N LEU A 113 13.61 -8.35 10.79
CA LEU A 113 12.82 -7.26 11.34
C LEU A 113 11.50 -7.08 10.55
N VAL A 114 11.55 -7.03 9.21
CA VAL A 114 10.36 -6.89 8.35
C VAL A 114 9.39 -8.06 8.55
N VAL A 115 9.91 -9.29 8.58
CA VAL A 115 9.09 -10.51 8.72
C VAL A 115 8.40 -10.56 10.08
N TRP A 116 9.12 -10.31 11.17
CA TRP A 116 8.53 -10.43 12.51
C TRP A 116 7.58 -9.27 12.84
N THR A 117 7.89 -8.05 12.43
CA THR A 117 7.07 -6.88 12.76
C THR A 117 5.92 -6.70 11.77
N GLY A 118 6.17 -6.13 10.59
CA GLY A 118 5.13 -5.88 9.59
C GLY A 118 4.48 -7.15 9.07
N GLY A 119 5.28 -8.16 8.75
CA GLY A 119 4.84 -9.43 8.18
C GLY A 119 4.16 -10.38 9.18
N GLY A 120 4.58 -10.40 10.44
CA GLY A 120 4.03 -11.24 11.50
C GLY A 120 3.05 -10.49 12.38
N LEU A 121 3.57 -9.74 13.36
CA LEU A 121 2.78 -9.06 14.38
C LEU A 121 1.77 -8.06 13.81
N GLY A 122 2.13 -7.35 12.73
CA GLY A 122 1.21 -6.43 12.06
C GLY A 122 0.05 -7.16 11.36
N ARG A 123 0.30 -8.34 10.78
CA ARG A 123 -0.74 -9.14 10.10
C ARG A 123 -1.59 -9.96 11.07
N LEU A 124 -1.08 -10.34 12.24
CA LEU A 124 -1.89 -10.97 13.28
C LEU A 124 -3.07 -10.09 13.71
N ALA A 125 -2.94 -8.77 13.64
CA ALA A 125 -4.06 -7.87 13.89
C ALA A 125 -5.26 -8.18 12.97
N LEU A 126 -5.04 -8.58 11.72
CA LEU A 126 -6.11 -8.95 10.79
C LEU A 126 -6.87 -10.19 11.27
N LEU A 127 -6.17 -11.17 11.83
CA LEU A 127 -6.82 -12.34 12.43
C LEU A 127 -7.65 -11.95 13.66
N VAL A 128 -7.16 -11.02 14.47
CA VAL A 128 -7.93 -10.52 15.62
C VAL A 128 -9.19 -9.77 15.17
N PHE A 129 -9.14 -9.03 14.03
CA PHE A 129 -10.35 -8.42 13.45
C PHE A 129 -11.41 -9.48 13.08
N VAL A 130 -11.00 -10.64 12.54
CA VAL A 130 -11.92 -11.76 12.24
C VAL A 130 -12.58 -12.29 13.51
N CYS A 131 -11.81 -12.42 14.58
CA CYS A 131 -12.28 -12.96 15.86
C CYS A 131 -13.06 -11.96 16.70
N LEU A 132 -12.99 -10.66 16.39
CA LEU A 132 -13.52 -9.59 17.24
C LEU A 132 -15.01 -9.74 17.59
N PRO A 133 -15.91 -10.13 16.68
CA PRO A 133 -17.33 -10.32 17.02
C PRO A 133 -17.57 -11.44 18.05
N PHE A 134 -16.62 -12.36 18.22
CA PHE A 134 -16.69 -13.43 19.23
C PHE A 134 -16.05 -13.05 20.56
N LEU A 135 -15.18 -12.02 20.54
CA LEU A 135 -14.41 -11.58 21.73
C LEU A 135 -15.14 -10.51 22.54
N THR A 136 -15.99 -9.72 21.87
CA THR A 136 -16.67 -8.59 22.50
C THR A 136 -18.13 -8.54 22.08
N SER A 137 -19.04 -8.51 23.05
CA SER A 137 -20.47 -8.29 22.82
C SER A 137 -20.88 -6.81 22.90
N GLU A 138 -20.06 -5.98 23.56
CA GLU A 138 -20.35 -4.56 23.74
C GLU A 138 -19.78 -3.73 22.56
N PRO A 139 -20.62 -2.97 21.83
CA PRO A 139 -20.19 -2.18 20.67
C PRO A 139 -19.06 -1.18 20.98
N SER A 140 -19.09 -0.55 22.16
CA SER A 140 -18.09 0.42 22.56
C SER A 140 -16.70 -0.21 22.72
N GLN A 141 -16.62 -1.41 23.32
CA GLN A 141 -15.38 -2.17 23.47
C GLN A 141 -14.85 -2.63 22.12
N ALA A 142 -15.74 -3.08 21.23
CA ALA A 142 -15.39 -3.46 19.86
C ALA A 142 -14.76 -2.29 19.09
N ILE A 143 -15.37 -1.10 19.13
CA ILE A 143 -14.85 0.10 18.47
C ILE A 143 -13.45 0.46 19.00
N MET A 144 -13.26 0.47 20.33
CA MET A 144 -11.95 0.75 20.92
C MET A 144 -10.91 -0.29 20.53
N ALA A 145 -11.28 -1.57 20.49
CA ALA A 145 -10.41 -2.65 20.03
C ALA A 145 -10.03 -2.47 18.54
N ILE A 146 -10.97 -2.08 17.69
CA ILE A 146 -10.69 -1.79 16.27
C ILE A 146 -9.68 -0.65 16.15
N ILE A 147 -9.85 0.45 16.89
CA ILE A 147 -8.93 1.58 16.88
C ILE A 147 -7.53 1.14 17.34
N ALA A 148 -7.45 0.37 18.44
CA ALA A 148 -6.19 -0.14 18.96
C ALA A 148 -5.48 -1.10 17.99
N LEU A 149 -6.22 -2.01 17.36
CA LEU A 149 -5.68 -2.97 16.38
C LEU A 149 -5.20 -2.26 15.10
N ASN A 150 -5.95 -1.25 14.63
CA ASN A 150 -5.52 -0.44 13.49
C ASN A 150 -4.23 0.33 13.80
N ALA A 151 -4.15 0.93 14.99
CA ALA A 151 -2.96 1.62 15.49
C ALA A 151 -1.76 0.67 15.61
N TRP A 152 -1.97 -0.52 16.17
CA TRP A 152 -0.96 -1.57 16.26
C TRP A 152 -0.44 -2.00 14.89
N ARG A 153 -1.36 -2.25 13.93
CA ARG A 153 -1.00 -2.63 12.57
C ARG A 153 -0.19 -1.53 11.87
N ALA A 154 -0.62 -0.28 12.02
CA ALA A 154 0.08 0.88 11.47
C ALA A 154 1.47 1.04 12.11
N PHE A 155 1.59 0.86 13.43
CA PHE A 155 2.86 0.88 14.14
C PHE A 155 3.80 -0.22 13.63
N MET A 156 3.36 -1.47 13.61
CA MET A 156 4.20 -2.60 13.19
C MET A 156 4.64 -2.51 11.73
N GLY A 157 3.75 -2.06 10.83
CA GLY A 157 4.07 -1.86 9.42
C GLY A 157 5.12 -0.76 9.20
N ASN A 158 4.95 0.38 9.86
CA ASN A 158 5.90 1.49 9.74
C ASN A 158 7.21 1.26 10.52
N PHE A 159 7.18 0.49 11.59
CA PHE A 159 8.40 0.03 12.28
C PHE A 159 9.29 -0.82 11.36
N ALA A 160 8.69 -1.65 10.49
CA ALA A 160 9.39 -2.44 9.50
C ALA A 160 9.94 -1.60 8.32
N ASN A 161 9.34 -0.45 8.02
CA ASN A 161 9.56 0.31 6.79
C ASN A 161 11.02 0.74 6.55
N PRO A 162 11.79 1.27 7.53
CA PRO A 162 13.20 1.61 7.32
C PRO A 162 14.04 0.41 6.90
N ALA A 163 13.87 -0.74 7.56
CA ALA A 163 14.56 -1.98 7.23
C ALA A 163 14.16 -2.52 5.84
N TRP A 164 12.87 -2.44 5.52
CA TRP A 164 12.35 -2.81 4.20
C TRP A 164 12.96 -1.94 3.10
N THR A 165 13.00 -0.62 3.29
CA THR A 165 13.56 0.33 2.32
C THR A 165 15.05 0.07 2.08
N ALA A 166 15.81 -0.18 3.14
CA ALA A 166 17.24 -0.49 3.05
C ALA A 166 17.48 -1.82 2.30
N LEU A 167 16.76 -2.88 2.68
CA LEU A 167 16.86 -4.19 2.02
C LEU A 167 16.53 -4.11 0.52
N VAL A 168 15.49 -3.36 0.17
CA VAL A 168 15.07 -3.17 -1.22
C VAL A 168 16.08 -2.36 -2.02
N ALA A 169 16.71 -1.37 -1.42
CA ALA A 169 17.78 -0.59 -2.05
C ALA A 169 18.99 -1.47 -2.42
N ASP A 170 19.31 -2.46 -1.59
CA ASP A 170 20.40 -3.41 -1.86
C ASP A 170 20.01 -4.52 -2.84
N LEU A 171 18.74 -4.94 -2.80
CA LEU A 171 18.23 -6.03 -3.62
C LEU A 171 18.09 -5.64 -5.10
N VAL A 172 17.52 -4.45 -5.38
CA VAL A 172 17.18 -4.01 -6.73
C VAL A 172 18.29 -3.14 -7.31
N PRO A 173 19.01 -3.61 -8.38
CA PRO A 173 20.04 -2.81 -9.03
C PRO A 173 19.53 -1.46 -9.52
N PRO A 174 20.31 -0.36 -9.39
CA PRO A 174 19.88 0.98 -9.80
C PRO A 174 19.38 1.06 -11.24
N ALA A 175 20.05 0.39 -12.18
CA ALA A 175 19.75 0.39 -13.61
C ALA A 175 18.35 -0.16 -13.95
N MET A 176 17.81 -1.06 -13.13
CA MET A 176 16.51 -1.69 -13.39
C MET A 176 15.39 -1.23 -12.43
N ARG A 177 15.68 -0.38 -11.45
CA ARG A 177 14.69 0.04 -10.43
C ARG A 177 13.39 0.56 -11.04
N GLY A 178 13.48 1.48 -11.99
CA GLY A 178 12.29 2.08 -12.60
C GLY A 178 11.37 1.04 -13.26
N ARG A 179 11.93 0.12 -14.04
CA ARG A 179 11.15 -0.92 -14.73
C ARG A 179 10.60 -1.96 -13.77
N TYR A 180 11.42 -2.38 -12.81
CA TYR A 180 11.03 -3.35 -11.79
C TYR A 180 9.87 -2.83 -10.93
N PHE A 181 10.01 -1.65 -10.34
CA PHE A 181 8.94 -1.03 -9.55
C PHE A 181 7.74 -0.66 -10.40
N GLY A 182 7.95 -0.25 -11.66
CA GLY A 182 6.87 -0.01 -12.59
C GLY A 182 6.00 -1.26 -12.80
N SER A 183 6.62 -2.41 -13.09
CA SER A 183 5.89 -3.68 -13.27
C SER A 183 5.18 -4.12 -11.98
N ARG A 184 5.85 -3.97 -10.83
CA ARG A 184 5.30 -4.30 -9.51
C ARG A 184 4.09 -3.41 -9.19
N ASN A 185 4.20 -2.10 -9.42
CA ASN A 185 3.12 -1.15 -9.18
C ASN A 185 1.91 -1.41 -10.09
N VAL A 186 2.13 -1.78 -11.35
CA VAL A 186 1.05 -2.18 -12.26
C VAL A 186 0.31 -3.42 -11.72
N ALA A 187 1.03 -4.44 -11.26
CA ALA A 187 0.41 -5.63 -10.69
C ALA A 187 -0.36 -5.32 -9.39
N MET A 188 0.21 -4.49 -8.51
CA MET A 188 -0.45 -4.03 -7.28
C MET A 188 -1.71 -3.20 -7.58
N GLY A 189 -1.65 -2.30 -8.56
CA GLY A 189 -2.79 -1.49 -9.00
C GLY A 189 -3.89 -2.35 -9.64
N PHE A 190 -3.51 -3.36 -10.43
CA PHE A 190 -4.47 -4.33 -10.96
C PHE A 190 -5.13 -5.16 -9.85
N ALA A 191 -4.37 -5.59 -8.85
CA ALA A 191 -4.92 -6.26 -7.68
C ALA A 191 -5.93 -5.35 -6.96
N ALA A 192 -5.63 -4.07 -6.75
CA ALA A 192 -6.54 -3.10 -6.14
C ALA A 192 -7.83 -2.94 -6.94
N LEU A 193 -7.72 -2.84 -8.28
CA LEU A 193 -8.85 -2.72 -9.19
C LEU A 193 -9.83 -3.89 -9.08
N VAL A 194 -9.32 -5.11 -8.89
CA VAL A 194 -10.14 -6.33 -8.80
C VAL A 194 -10.62 -6.59 -7.37
N VAL A 195 -9.71 -6.49 -6.41
CA VAL A 195 -9.97 -6.92 -5.02
C VAL A 195 -10.98 -6.02 -4.32
N ALA A 196 -10.90 -4.70 -4.47
CA ALA A 196 -11.78 -3.80 -3.76
C ALA A 196 -13.27 -3.96 -4.16
N PRO A 197 -13.64 -4.04 -5.46
CA PRO A 197 -15.02 -4.34 -5.85
C PRO A 197 -15.49 -5.75 -5.43
N VAL A 198 -14.61 -6.75 -5.50
CA VAL A 198 -14.91 -8.12 -5.06
C VAL A 198 -15.21 -8.14 -3.56
N ALA A 199 -14.38 -7.49 -2.75
CA ALA A 199 -14.58 -7.39 -1.31
C ALA A 199 -15.91 -6.69 -0.96
N GLY A 200 -16.24 -5.59 -1.60
CA GLY A 200 -17.50 -4.88 -1.40
C GLY A 200 -18.74 -5.74 -1.73
N ARG A 201 -18.68 -6.52 -2.82
CA ARG A 201 -19.73 -7.47 -3.19
C ARG A 201 -19.83 -8.64 -2.22
N LEU A 202 -18.69 -9.18 -1.79
CA LEU A 202 -18.61 -10.29 -0.85
C LEU A 202 -19.24 -9.90 0.49
N ILE A 203 -18.92 -8.71 1.01
CA ILE A 203 -19.54 -8.20 2.26
C ILE A 203 -21.05 -8.11 2.10
N LYS A 204 -21.53 -7.52 1.00
CA LYS A 204 -22.97 -7.39 0.75
C LYS A 204 -23.67 -8.76 0.65
N ALA A 205 -23.08 -9.71 -0.07
CA ALA A 205 -23.65 -11.02 -0.28
C ALA A 205 -23.74 -11.82 1.03
N LEU A 206 -22.65 -11.88 1.80
CA LEU A 206 -22.60 -12.67 3.03
C LEU A 206 -23.44 -12.08 4.15
N ASN A 207 -23.47 -10.75 4.30
CA ASN A 207 -24.31 -10.10 5.29
C ASN A 207 -25.80 -10.27 4.98
N GLY A 208 -26.18 -10.42 3.70
CA GLY A 208 -27.58 -10.63 3.29
C GLY A 208 -28.04 -12.09 3.35
N TRP A 209 -27.10 -13.05 3.30
CA TRP A 209 -27.49 -14.47 3.21
C TRP A 209 -27.88 -15.10 4.56
N TRP A 210 -27.30 -14.63 5.67
CA TRP A 210 -27.45 -15.30 6.97
C TRP A 210 -27.88 -14.39 8.10
N ASP A 211 -28.37 -13.19 7.81
CA ASP A 211 -28.75 -12.16 8.81
C ASP A 211 -27.65 -11.89 9.86
N LEU A 212 -26.37 -12.14 9.47
CA LEU A 212 -25.20 -11.90 10.29
C LEU A 212 -24.47 -10.65 9.76
N PRO A 213 -24.73 -9.47 10.33
CA PRO A 213 -24.29 -8.20 9.74
C PRO A 213 -22.78 -8.00 9.68
N LEU A 214 -21.99 -8.87 10.32
CA LEU A 214 -20.54 -8.77 10.39
C LEU A 214 -19.81 -9.88 9.64
N LEU A 215 -20.51 -10.93 9.19
CA LEU A 215 -19.89 -12.12 8.57
C LEU A 215 -19.09 -11.76 7.31
N GLY A 216 -19.61 -10.85 6.50
CA GLY A 216 -18.93 -10.38 5.29
C GLY A 216 -17.61 -9.67 5.59
N TYR A 217 -17.55 -8.89 6.66
CA TYR A 217 -16.31 -8.24 7.10
C TYR A 217 -15.30 -9.27 7.63
N GLN A 218 -15.75 -10.25 8.41
CA GLN A 218 -14.90 -11.34 8.91
C GLN A 218 -14.27 -12.12 7.74
N ALA A 219 -15.06 -12.47 6.72
CA ALA A 219 -14.57 -13.15 5.52
C ALA A 219 -13.51 -12.32 4.78
N VAL A 220 -13.76 -11.03 4.60
CA VAL A 220 -12.84 -10.11 3.90
C VAL A 220 -11.54 -9.93 4.70
N PHE A 221 -11.59 -9.76 6.02
CA PHE A 221 -10.39 -9.68 6.85
C PHE A 221 -9.65 -11.03 6.96
N GLY A 222 -10.36 -12.16 6.90
CA GLY A 222 -9.78 -13.49 6.79
C GLY A 222 -8.98 -13.66 5.48
N LEU A 223 -9.53 -13.20 4.37
CA LEU A 223 -8.81 -13.14 3.09
C LEU A 223 -7.61 -12.19 3.16
N ALA A 224 -7.78 -11.00 3.78
CA ALA A 224 -6.68 -10.07 4.01
C ALA A 224 -5.53 -10.72 4.80
N PHE A 225 -5.84 -11.45 5.85
CA PHE A 225 -4.86 -12.20 6.64
C PHE A 225 -4.18 -13.27 5.79
N THR A 226 -4.94 -14.10 5.08
CA THR A 226 -4.41 -15.20 4.26
C THR A 226 -3.43 -14.69 3.19
N PHE A 227 -3.84 -13.71 2.39
CA PHE A 227 -2.95 -13.10 1.40
C PHE A 227 -1.79 -12.35 2.05
N GLY A 228 -2.01 -11.74 3.21
CA GLY A 228 -0.96 -11.14 3.99
C GLY A 228 0.12 -12.16 4.38
N ILE A 229 -0.25 -13.31 4.89
CA ILE A 229 0.70 -14.39 5.23
C ILE A 229 1.41 -14.93 3.98
N LEU A 230 0.72 -15.09 2.85
CA LEU A 230 1.36 -15.48 1.59
C LEU A 230 2.44 -14.48 1.16
N GLY A 231 2.19 -13.16 1.35
CA GLY A 231 3.21 -12.13 1.16
C GLY A 231 4.40 -12.32 2.10
N THR A 232 4.16 -12.51 3.40
CA THR A 232 5.25 -12.76 4.36
C THR A 232 6.05 -14.02 4.01
N LEU A 233 5.40 -15.10 3.63
CA LEU A 233 6.07 -16.33 3.20
C LEU A 233 6.91 -16.13 1.94
N SER A 234 6.40 -15.31 1.00
CA SER A 234 7.18 -14.91 -0.18
C SER A 234 8.40 -14.08 0.24
N PHE A 235 8.23 -13.12 1.14
CA PHE A 235 9.32 -12.28 1.65
C PHE A 235 10.38 -13.10 2.41
N LEU A 236 9.99 -14.15 3.13
CA LEU A 236 10.91 -15.08 3.80
C LEU A 236 11.89 -15.77 2.85
N ARG A 237 11.52 -15.93 1.56
CA ARG A 237 12.38 -16.56 0.54
C ARG A 237 13.36 -15.59 -0.12
N ILE A 238 13.32 -14.31 0.22
CA ILE A 238 14.28 -13.32 -0.29
C ILE A 238 15.62 -13.56 0.38
N PHE A 239 16.68 -13.58 -0.43
CA PHE A 239 18.05 -13.60 0.07
C PHE A 239 18.39 -12.20 0.62
N GLU A 240 18.92 -12.14 1.83
CA GLU A 240 19.42 -10.91 2.43
C GLU A 240 20.90 -10.79 2.06
N PRO A 241 21.29 -9.84 1.20
CA PRO A 241 22.70 -9.63 0.87
C PRO A 241 23.48 -9.27 2.13
N PRO A 242 24.76 -9.69 2.25
CA PRO A 242 25.60 -9.21 3.31
C PRO A 242 25.72 -7.69 3.20
N HIS A 243 25.38 -6.98 4.27
CA HIS A 243 25.39 -5.52 4.27
C HIS A 243 26.83 -5.02 4.08
N SER A 244 27.04 -4.17 3.08
CA SER A 244 28.29 -3.45 2.95
C SER A 244 28.36 -2.41 4.07
N THR A 245 29.06 -2.72 5.13
CA THR A 245 29.34 -1.84 6.27
C THR A 245 30.28 -0.68 5.91
N LEU A 246 30.23 -0.21 4.66
CA LEU A 246 31.12 0.85 4.15
C LEU A 246 30.70 2.28 4.53
N GLN A 247 29.64 2.43 5.33
CA GLN A 247 29.36 3.75 5.91
C GLN A 247 30.13 3.90 7.22
N THR A 248 31.08 4.79 7.23
CA THR A 248 31.79 5.16 8.47
C THR A 248 30.79 5.63 9.53
N PRO A 249 30.99 5.30 10.83
CA PRO A 249 30.09 5.69 11.91
C PRO A 249 29.81 7.20 12.00
N GLU A 250 30.67 8.02 11.42
CA GLU A 250 30.51 9.48 11.37
C GLU A 250 29.50 9.94 10.32
N GLN A 251 29.37 9.23 9.21
CA GLN A 251 28.35 9.51 8.17
C GLN A 251 26.94 9.04 8.57
N GLN A 252 26.84 8.07 9.48
CA GLN A 252 25.56 7.55 9.99
C GLN A 252 24.87 8.45 11.03
N ARG A 253 25.59 9.37 11.64
CA ARG A 253 24.99 10.37 12.53
C ARG A 253 24.43 11.54 11.72
N GLY A 254 23.40 11.26 10.91
CA GLY A 254 22.55 12.29 10.33
C GLY A 254 21.94 13.14 11.44
N ASN A 255 22.68 14.11 11.94
CA ASN A 255 22.19 15.01 12.96
C ASN A 255 21.11 15.88 12.29
N LEU A 256 19.82 15.64 12.64
CA LEU A 256 18.69 16.42 12.12
C LEU A 256 18.97 17.93 12.22
N ARG A 257 19.63 18.34 13.31
CA ARG A 257 20.07 19.74 13.51
C ARG A 257 21.05 20.19 12.42
N TYR A 258 21.99 19.34 12.03
CA TYR A 258 22.94 19.62 10.96
C TYR A 258 22.22 19.76 9.61
N VAL A 259 21.28 18.89 9.30
CA VAL A 259 20.50 18.94 8.05
C VAL A 259 19.65 20.22 8.00
N ILE A 260 18.97 20.58 9.09
CA ILE A 260 18.15 21.79 9.17
C ILE A 260 19.03 23.06 8.98
N GLN A 261 20.24 23.07 9.57
CA GLN A 261 21.13 24.21 9.48
C GLN A 261 21.84 24.36 8.12
N ASN A 262 22.16 23.24 7.46
CA ASN A 262 22.97 23.24 6.24
C ASN A 262 22.15 23.01 4.94
N SER A 263 20.84 22.75 5.03
CA SER A 263 19.98 22.55 3.84
C SER A 263 18.91 23.64 3.77
N PRO A 264 19.21 24.80 3.11
CA PRO A 264 18.22 25.87 2.97
C PRO A 264 16.98 25.32 2.22
N GLY A 265 15.81 25.56 2.77
CA GLY A 265 14.53 25.07 2.22
C GLY A 265 14.05 23.73 2.76
N PHE A 266 14.88 22.93 3.45
CA PHE A 266 14.46 21.66 4.03
C PHE A 266 13.30 21.82 5.02
N LEU A 267 13.38 22.80 5.92
CA LEU A 267 12.33 23.09 6.88
C LEU A 267 11.03 23.53 6.18
N GLY A 268 11.13 24.37 5.15
CA GLY A 268 9.99 24.80 4.33
C GLY A 268 9.31 23.62 3.64
N PHE A 269 10.09 22.67 3.10
CA PHE A 269 9.59 21.44 2.52
C PHE A 269 8.85 20.58 3.56
N VAL A 270 9.43 20.38 4.74
CA VAL A 270 8.82 19.59 5.82
C VAL A 270 7.50 20.22 6.29
N VAL A 271 7.47 21.54 6.50
CA VAL A 271 6.26 22.25 6.90
C VAL A 271 5.17 22.16 5.82
N SER A 272 5.54 22.34 4.55
CA SER A 272 4.60 22.21 3.42
C SER A 272 4.05 20.79 3.33
N ALA A 273 4.91 19.76 3.46
CA ALA A 273 4.51 18.37 3.47
C ALA A 273 3.59 18.04 4.67
N PHE A 274 3.87 18.60 5.84
CA PHE A 274 3.04 18.45 7.04
C PHE A 274 1.64 19.02 6.81
N ILE A 275 1.53 20.27 6.36
CA ILE A 275 0.25 20.94 6.09
C ILE A 275 -0.54 20.17 5.04
N TRP A 276 0.14 19.71 3.97
CA TRP A 276 -0.48 18.92 2.92
C TRP A 276 -1.06 17.60 3.43
N ASN A 277 -0.26 16.83 4.16
CA ASN A 277 -0.71 15.56 4.73
C ASN A 277 -1.85 15.76 5.73
N LEU A 278 -1.78 16.79 6.57
CA LEU A 278 -2.84 17.14 7.50
C LEU A 278 -4.17 17.40 6.77
N ALA A 279 -4.15 18.23 5.72
CA ALA A 279 -5.34 18.56 4.94
C ALA A 279 -5.97 17.32 4.28
N VAL A 280 -5.14 16.46 3.65
CA VAL A 280 -5.62 15.23 2.99
C VAL A 280 -6.19 14.24 4.01
N GLN A 281 -5.52 14.04 5.15
CA GLN A 281 -5.93 13.07 6.15
C GLN A 281 -7.18 13.48 6.93
N ILE A 282 -7.49 14.75 7.04
CA ILE A 282 -8.75 15.23 7.64
C ILE A 282 -9.94 14.81 6.76
N ALA A 283 -9.84 14.93 5.44
CA ALA A 283 -10.96 14.68 4.54
C ALA A 283 -11.15 13.20 4.18
N ALA A 284 -10.06 12.46 3.96
CA ALA A 284 -10.06 11.13 3.37
C ALA A 284 -11.00 10.10 4.05
N PRO A 285 -11.01 9.93 5.39
CA PRO A 285 -11.84 8.91 6.03
C PRO A 285 -13.34 9.20 5.94
N PHE A 286 -13.71 10.48 5.82
CA PHE A 286 -15.11 10.90 5.83
C PHE A 286 -15.81 10.74 4.47
N PHE A 287 -15.09 10.55 3.39
CA PHE A 287 -15.71 10.28 2.08
C PHE A 287 -16.50 8.97 2.09
N SER A 288 -15.96 7.90 2.63
CA SER A 288 -16.68 6.62 2.78
C SER A 288 -17.88 6.75 3.73
N VAL A 289 -17.72 7.48 4.83
CA VAL A 289 -18.79 7.75 5.79
C VAL A 289 -19.94 8.54 5.13
N TYR A 290 -19.60 9.57 4.34
CA TYR A 290 -20.56 10.38 3.62
C TYR A 290 -21.38 9.56 2.62
N VAL A 291 -20.72 8.69 1.85
CA VAL A 291 -21.40 7.79 0.90
C VAL A 291 -22.39 6.86 1.60
N ILE A 292 -22.03 6.30 2.74
CA ILE A 292 -22.90 5.36 3.48
C ILE A 292 -24.03 6.11 4.19
N ASN A 293 -23.71 7.13 4.99
CA ASN A 293 -24.65 7.75 5.92
C ASN A 293 -25.55 8.80 5.27
N HIS A 294 -25.04 9.56 4.30
CA HIS A 294 -25.79 10.65 3.67
C HIS A 294 -26.35 10.31 2.29
N LEU A 295 -25.58 9.55 1.51
CA LEU A 295 -25.99 9.16 0.16
C LEU A 295 -26.68 7.79 0.13
N HIS A 296 -26.80 7.09 1.26
CA HIS A 296 -27.37 5.74 1.38
C HIS A 296 -26.74 4.73 0.41
N GLY A 297 -25.44 4.91 0.14
CA GLY A 297 -24.65 4.02 -0.71
C GLY A 297 -24.39 2.68 -0.03
N THR A 298 -23.96 1.70 -0.81
CA THR A 298 -23.62 0.35 -0.32
C THR A 298 -22.13 0.14 -0.25
N THR A 299 -21.67 -0.87 0.50
CA THR A 299 -20.28 -1.33 0.53
C THR A 299 -19.75 -1.70 -0.87
N SER A 300 -20.64 -2.19 -1.75
CA SER A 300 -20.30 -2.46 -3.15
C SER A 300 -19.92 -1.21 -3.92
N ILE A 301 -20.59 -0.08 -3.66
CA ILE A 301 -20.25 1.22 -4.26
C ILE A 301 -18.88 1.68 -3.77
N ILE A 302 -18.57 1.55 -2.47
CA ILE A 302 -17.25 1.88 -1.93
C ILE A 302 -16.15 1.05 -2.62
N GLY A 303 -16.36 -0.26 -2.77
CA GLY A 303 -15.44 -1.13 -3.50
C GLY A 303 -15.25 -0.71 -4.97
N LEU A 304 -16.34 -0.31 -5.64
CA LEU A 304 -16.29 0.19 -7.01
C LEU A 304 -15.55 1.52 -7.12
N LEU A 305 -15.78 2.45 -6.19
CA LEU A 305 -15.07 3.73 -6.13
C LEU A 305 -13.55 3.51 -6.00
N ALA A 306 -13.13 2.60 -5.09
CA ALA A 306 -11.73 2.24 -4.92
C ALA A 306 -11.14 1.59 -6.19
N GLY A 307 -11.90 0.71 -6.84
CA GLY A 307 -11.51 0.07 -8.11
C GLY A 307 -11.32 1.09 -9.24
N VAL A 308 -12.26 2.02 -9.40
CA VAL A 308 -12.17 3.10 -10.41
C VAL A 308 -10.95 3.98 -10.14
N SER A 309 -10.74 4.42 -8.90
CA SER A 309 -9.56 5.19 -8.53
C SER A 309 -8.27 4.46 -8.88
N SER A 310 -8.18 3.15 -8.59
CA SER A 310 -7.01 2.32 -8.92
C SER A 310 -6.78 2.22 -10.42
N LEU A 311 -7.84 2.07 -11.23
CA LEU A 311 -7.74 2.01 -12.69
C LEU A 311 -7.15 3.30 -13.26
N PHE A 312 -7.69 4.45 -12.84
CA PHE A 312 -7.23 5.74 -13.32
C PHE A 312 -5.85 6.11 -12.77
N SER A 313 -5.47 5.62 -11.59
CA SER A 313 -4.10 5.76 -11.08
C SER A 313 -3.06 5.07 -11.97
N LEU A 314 -3.39 3.92 -12.57
CA LEU A 314 -2.50 3.26 -13.54
C LEU A 314 -2.33 4.10 -14.82
N ALA A 315 -3.41 4.73 -15.29
CA ALA A 315 -3.35 5.65 -16.43
C ALA A 315 -2.57 6.94 -16.07
N GLY A 316 -2.85 7.50 -14.89
CA GLY A 316 -2.20 8.70 -14.35
C GLY A 316 -0.69 8.54 -14.23
N GLN A 317 -0.20 7.39 -13.76
CA GLN A 317 1.24 7.12 -13.67
C GLN A 317 1.97 7.28 -15.00
N ARG A 318 1.35 6.91 -16.13
CA ARG A 318 1.94 7.10 -17.46
C ARG A 318 1.92 8.56 -17.91
N VAL A 319 0.82 9.26 -17.66
CA VAL A 319 0.67 10.67 -18.04
C VAL A 319 1.60 11.56 -17.23
N PHE A 320 1.54 11.44 -15.91
CA PHE A 320 2.38 12.23 -15.00
C PHE A 320 3.85 11.82 -15.05
N GLY A 321 4.18 10.55 -15.32
CA GLY A 321 5.55 10.11 -15.56
C GLY A 321 6.18 10.87 -16.75
N ARG A 322 5.47 10.98 -17.87
CA ARG A 322 5.93 11.76 -19.03
C ARG A 322 6.04 13.27 -18.72
N LEU A 323 5.07 13.81 -17.97
CA LEU A 323 5.11 15.22 -17.57
C LEU A 323 6.30 15.51 -16.64
N LEU A 324 6.65 14.59 -15.74
CA LEU A 324 7.84 14.67 -14.90
C LEU A 324 9.12 14.73 -15.73
N ASP A 325 9.23 13.89 -16.77
CA ASP A 325 10.39 13.85 -17.65
C ASP A 325 10.52 15.12 -18.49
N VAL A 326 9.40 15.68 -18.97
CA VAL A 326 9.41 16.85 -19.89
C VAL A 326 9.40 18.19 -19.16
N LYS A 327 8.60 18.32 -18.08
CA LYS A 327 8.37 19.60 -17.38
C LYS A 327 9.10 19.69 -16.03
N GLY A 328 9.59 18.58 -15.53
CA GLY A 328 10.25 18.48 -14.24
C GLY A 328 9.32 18.39 -13.03
N ALA A 329 9.86 17.91 -11.91
CA ALA A 329 9.09 17.56 -10.72
C ALA A 329 8.36 18.76 -10.09
N LEU A 330 9.01 19.95 -10.04
CA LEU A 330 8.42 21.15 -9.44
C LEU A 330 7.18 21.64 -10.20
N TRP A 331 7.19 21.54 -11.52
CA TRP A 331 6.03 21.94 -12.34
C TRP A 331 4.85 21.01 -12.10
N VAL A 332 5.09 19.70 -12.10
CA VAL A 332 4.06 18.71 -11.82
C VAL A 332 3.50 18.89 -10.41
N GLN A 333 4.35 19.10 -9.40
CA GLN A 333 3.91 19.35 -8.03
C GLN A 333 3.04 20.61 -7.90
N ARG A 334 3.36 21.68 -8.61
CA ARG A 334 2.53 22.91 -8.65
C ARG A 334 1.16 22.64 -9.29
N LEU A 335 1.15 21.94 -10.43
CA LEU A 335 -0.08 21.59 -11.11
C LEU A 335 -0.99 20.72 -10.23
N THR A 336 -0.47 19.63 -9.68
CA THR A 336 -1.23 18.73 -8.80
C THR A 336 -1.65 19.43 -7.50
N GLY A 337 -0.79 20.31 -6.95
CA GLY A 337 -1.10 21.13 -5.78
C GLY A 337 -2.29 22.07 -5.98
N LEU A 338 -2.55 22.51 -7.23
CA LEU A 338 -3.73 23.30 -7.57
C LEU A 338 -4.98 22.43 -7.84
N LEU A 339 -4.79 21.25 -8.44
CA LEU A 339 -5.91 20.39 -8.83
C LEU A 339 -6.48 19.56 -7.68
N ILE A 340 -5.63 19.03 -6.79
CA ILE A 340 -6.08 18.15 -5.69
C ILE A 340 -7.07 18.82 -4.74
N PRO A 341 -6.92 20.09 -4.35
CA PRO A 341 -7.93 20.77 -3.50
C PRO A 341 -9.33 20.90 -4.13
N LEU A 342 -9.42 20.83 -5.47
CA LEU A 342 -10.71 20.86 -6.17
C LEU A 342 -11.52 19.56 -5.94
N LEU A 343 -10.86 18.44 -5.61
CA LEU A 343 -11.55 17.18 -5.36
C LEU A 343 -12.49 17.25 -4.14
N PRO A 344 -12.03 17.67 -2.95
CA PRO A 344 -12.93 17.87 -1.80
C PRO A 344 -14.03 18.88 -2.08
N LEU A 345 -13.77 19.93 -2.86
CA LEU A 345 -14.80 20.90 -3.26
C LEU A 345 -15.86 20.27 -4.15
N ALA A 346 -15.48 19.37 -5.06
CA ALA A 346 -16.42 18.63 -5.89
C ALA A 346 -17.39 17.76 -5.05
N TRP A 347 -16.93 17.26 -3.89
CA TRP A 347 -17.77 16.48 -2.98
C TRP A 347 -18.92 17.28 -2.36
N LEU A 348 -18.85 18.61 -2.30
CA LEU A 348 -19.93 19.47 -1.80
C LEU A 348 -21.18 19.43 -2.71
N PHE A 349 -21.02 19.07 -3.97
CA PHE A 349 -22.11 19.02 -4.97
C PHE A 349 -22.63 17.58 -5.17
N VAL A 350 -22.13 16.62 -4.40
CA VAL A 350 -22.54 15.21 -4.52
C VAL A 350 -23.86 15.00 -3.78
N THR A 351 -24.88 14.56 -4.53
CA THR A 351 -26.21 14.25 -4.03
C THR A 351 -26.64 12.81 -4.27
N ASN A 352 -25.88 12.05 -5.09
CA ASN A 352 -26.20 10.69 -5.46
C ASN A 352 -24.94 9.80 -5.29
N PRO A 353 -25.07 8.55 -4.76
CA PRO A 353 -23.94 7.68 -4.47
C PRO A 353 -23.10 7.25 -5.70
N TRP A 354 -23.58 7.49 -6.91
CA TRP A 354 -22.86 7.20 -8.16
C TRP A 354 -21.99 8.37 -8.66
N GLN A 355 -22.30 9.60 -8.27
CA GLN A 355 -21.55 10.80 -8.70
C GLN A 355 -20.08 10.77 -8.24
N PRO A 356 -19.71 10.24 -7.05
CA PRO A 356 -18.32 10.11 -6.64
C PRO A 356 -17.45 9.27 -7.59
N LEU A 357 -18.04 8.44 -8.47
CA LEU A 357 -17.27 7.73 -9.50
C LEU A 357 -16.50 8.69 -10.39
N VAL A 358 -17.13 9.79 -10.80
CA VAL A 358 -16.49 10.82 -11.64
C VAL A 358 -15.36 11.50 -10.88
N ILE A 359 -15.58 11.83 -9.60
CA ILE A 359 -14.54 12.43 -8.76
C ILE A 359 -13.36 11.49 -8.59
N ASN A 360 -13.63 10.18 -8.39
CA ASN A 360 -12.57 9.16 -8.26
C ASN A 360 -11.78 8.90 -9.55
N VAL A 361 -12.35 9.19 -10.72
CA VAL A 361 -11.60 9.21 -11.98
C VAL A 361 -10.48 10.25 -11.91
N PHE A 362 -10.83 11.48 -11.52
CA PHE A 362 -9.84 12.56 -11.38
C PHE A 362 -8.93 12.38 -10.17
N GLY A 363 -9.43 11.84 -9.08
CA GLY A 363 -8.64 11.54 -7.88
C GLY A 363 -7.68 10.38 -8.05
N GLY A 364 -7.93 9.48 -9.02
CA GLY A 364 -7.03 8.40 -9.40
C GLY A 364 -5.89 8.87 -10.33
N LEU A 365 -6.13 9.87 -11.15
CA LEU A 365 -5.12 10.44 -12.06
C LEU A 365 -4.05 11.21 -11.30
#